data_e61b24ff675ef16310712e94797eaa96
#
_entry.id   e61b24ff675ef16310712e94797eaa96
#
_cell.length_a   1.000
_cell.length_b   1.000
_cell.length_c   1.000
_cell.angle_alpha   90.00
_cell.angle_beta   90.00
_cell.angle_gamma   90.00
#
_symmetry.space_group_name_H-M   'P 1'
#
loop_
_entity.id
_entity.type
_entity.pdbx_description
1 polymer ?
#
loop_
_entity_poly.entity_id
_entity_poly.type
_entity_poly.pdbx_seq_one_letter_code
_entity_poly.pdbx_strand_id
1 'polypeptide(L)'
;MIVYKYQLNFMDESRIEKTLVVIKPDGIQRSLIGEIIRRYERIGLKLIGLKIFVPQADFIEKHYTLDPEWRMKNGEKTIQAYKDKGENPPTEDPMEMSGMTLERLKKYMSSGPVVAMVWQGANAVKIVRKITGGTEPLTSDVGTIRGDYVLDSYQVSDLGGRSVRNLVHASGSVKEAEDEISLWFRPEELVKYNLVQERILYDVNLDGILE
;
A
#
# COMPACT_ATOMS: atom_id res chain seq x y z
N MET A 1 11.77 -48.40 2.17
CA MET A 1 11.94 -46.98 1.80
C MET A 1 10.68 -46.25 2.28
N ILE A 2 10.75 -45.75 3.52
CA ILE A 2 9.62 -45.06 4.16
C ILE A 2 9.69 -43.60 3.67
N VAL A 3 8.78 -43.26 2.77
CA VAL A 3 8.60 -41.86 2.37
C VAL A 3 7.84 -41.19 3.53
N TYR A 4 8.59 -40.51 4.41
CA TYR A 4 7.98 -39.59 5.35
C TYR A 4 7.31 -38.47 4.55
N LYS A 5 6.00 -38.54 4.44
CA LYS A 5 5.18 -37.40 4.05
C LYS A 5 5.30 -36.39 5.21
N TYR A 6 6.27 -35.48 5.12
CA TYR A 6 6.24 -34.28 5.97
C TYR A 6 4.98 -33.50 5.60
N GLN A 7 3.90 -33.73 6.34
CA GLN A 7 2.82 -32.79 6.42
C GLN A 7 3.39 -31.62 7.22
N LEU A 8 3.97 -30.65 6.50
CA LEU A 8 4.21 -29.34 7.08
C LEU A 8 2.85 -28.87 7.62
N ASN A 9 2.72 -28.78 8.94
CA ASN A 9 1.64 -28.08 9.59
C ASN A 9 1.84 -26.59 9.29
N PHE A 10 1.62 -26.22 8.01
CA PHE A 10 1.58 -24.82 7.63
C PHE A 10 0.52 -24.13 8.48
N MET A 11 0.86 -22.94 8.97
CA MET A 11 -0.09 -22.00 9.50
C MET A 11 -1.34 -22.01 8.61
N ASP A 12 -2.51 -22.07 9.24
CA ASP A 12 -3.81 -22.01 8.57
C ASP A 12 -3.73 -21.00 7.42
N GLU A 13 -3.88 -21.46 6.18
CA GLU A 13 -3.79 -20.62 4.97
C GLU A 13 -4.74 -19.43 5.03
N SER A 14 -5.80 -19.50 5.86
CA SER A 14 -6.74 -18.40 6.11
C SER A 14 -6.09 -17.18 6.76
N ARG A 15 -4.89 -17.32 7.34
CA ARG A 15 -4.12 -16.23 7.97
C ARG A 15 -3.09 -15.59 7.03
N ILE A 16 -2.89 -16.16 5.85
CA ILE A 16 -1.99 -15.61 4.83
C ILE A 16 -2.75 -14.61 3.99
N GLU A 17 -2.45 -13.34 4.19
CA GLU A 17 -3.06 -12.23 3.47
C GLU A 17 -2.20 -11.81 2.26
N LYS A 18 -2.85 -11.17 1.31
CA LYS A 18 -2.20 -10.42 0.22
C LYS A 18 -2.51 -8.94 0.38
N THR A 19 -1.60 -8.08 -0.06
CA THR A 19 -1.81 -6.63 -0.06
C THR A 19 -1.18 -6.00 -1.29
N LEU A 20 -1.85 -4.97 -1.83
CA LEU A 20 -1.29 -4.14 -2.89
C LEU A 20 -0.39 -3.07 -2.28
N VAL A 21 0.76 -2.86 -2.90
CA VAL A 21 1.64 -1.71 -2.66
C VAL A 21 1.97 -1.07 -3.99
N VAL A 22 1.84 0.25 -4.10
CA VAL A 22 2.21 1.00 -5.30
C VAL A 22 3.23 2.07 -4.94
N ILE A 23 4.45 1.96 -5.45
CA ILE A 23 5.42 3.06 -5.39
C ILE A 23 4.99 4.12 -6.41
N LYS A 24 4.77 5.31 -5.93
CA LYS A 24 4.26 6.45 -6.69
C LYS A 24 5.36 7.12 -7.51
N PRO A 25 5.01 8.00 -8.47
CA PRO A 25 5.99 8.64 -9.35
C PRO A 25 7.12 9.35 -8.60
N ASP A 26 6.84 9.99 -7.46
CA ASP A 26 7.88 10.65 -6.65
C ASP A 26 8.88 9.67 -6.02
N GLY A 27 8.44 8.47 -5.64
CA GLY A 27 9.33 7.41 -5.15
C GLY A 27 10.27 6.89 -6.24
N ILE A 28 9.77 6.78 -7.46
CA ILE A 28 10.58 6.37 -8.62
C ILE A 28 11.59 7.46 -8.99
N GLN A 29 11.15 8.72 -9.10
CA GLN A 29 12.02 9.86 -9.41
C GLN A 29 13.14 10.07 -8.39
N ARG A 30 12.94 9.61 -7.17
CA ARG A 30 13.93 9.65 -6.09
C ARG A 30 14.75 8.39 -5.96
N SER A 31 14.63 7.43 -6.90
CA SER A 31 15.38 6.16 -6.93
C SER A 31 15.20 5.30 -5.67
N LEU A 32 13.99 5.32 -5.07
CA LEU A 32 13.70 4.63 -3.81
C LEU A 32 13.09 3.24 -3.99
N ILE A 33 12.97 2.72 -5.23
CA ILE A 33 12.33 1.42 -5.51
C ILE A 33 13.00 0.30 -4.68
N GLY A 34 14.32 0.14 -4.78
CA GLY A 34 15.05 -0.91 -4.09
C GLY A 34 14.97 -0.80 -2.57
N GLU A 35 15.02 0.42 -2.02
CA GLU A 35 14.90 0.63 -0.58
C GLU A 35 13.51 0.28 -0.05
N ILE A 36 12.45 0.63 -0.77
CA ILE A 36 11.08 0.31 -0.39
C ILE A 36 10.84 -1.20 -0.44
N ILE A 37 11.29 -1.89 -1.51
CA ILE A 37 11.22 -3.35 -1.63
C ILE A 37 11.95 -4.00 -0.46
N ARG A 38 13.20 -3.60 -0.20
CA ARG A 38 14.03 -4.12 0.88
C ARG A 38 13.34 -4.04 2.24
N ARG A 39 12.58 -2.98 2.52
CA ARG A 39 11.87 -2.82 3.80
C ARG A 39 10.78 -3.86 4.00
N TYR A 40 10.09 -4.26 2.95
CA TYR A 40 9.08 -5.32 3.02
C TYR A 40 9.68 -6.72 3.02
N GLU A 41 10.75 -6.96 2.24
CA GLU A 41 11.43 -8.27 2.22
C GLU A 41 12.09 -8.61 3.56
N ARG A 42 12.73 -7.63 4.21
CA ARG A 42 13.48 -7.85 5.48
C ARG A 42 12.64 -8.42 6.62
N ILE A 43 11.35 -8.23 6.59
CA ILE A 43 10.44 -8.74 7.63
C ILE A 43 9.80 -10.08 7.26
N GLY A 44 10.15 -10.64 6.11
CA GLY A 44 9.68 -11.94 5.65
C GLY A 44 8.44 -11.93 4.78
N LEU A 45 7.99 -10.76 4.28
CA LEU A 45 6.93 -10.72 3.28
C LEU A 45 7.45 -11.26 1.94
N LYS A 46 6.58 -12.02 1.24
CA LYS A 46 6.85 -12.61 -0.06
C LYS A 46 6.29 -11.74 -1.19
N LEU A 47 7.15 -11.35 -2.13
CA LEU A 47 6.76 -10.59 -3.32
C LEU A 47 6.23 -11.55 -4.38
N ILE A 48 4.94 -11.52 -4.68
CA ILE A 48 4.29 -12.45 -5.62
C ILE A 48 3.85 -11.80 -6.93
N GLY A 49 3.89 -10.49 -7.05
CA GLY A 49 3.60 -9.73 -8.27
C GLY A 49 4.37 -8.43 -8.28
N LEU A 50 4.93 -8.07 -9.43
CA LEU A 50 5.65 -6.81 -9.62
C LEU A 50 5.56 -6.37 -11.07
N LYS A 51 5.20 -5.10 -11.29
CA LYS A 51 5.26 -4.46 -12.61
C LYS A 51 5.45 -2.96 -12.54
N ILE A 52 6.04 -2.41 -13.61
CA ILE A 52 6.22 -0.98 -13.79
C ILE A 52 5.46 -0.51 -15.04
N PHE A 53 4.69 0.56 -14.91
CA PHE A 53 3.95 1.17 -16.02
C PHE A 53 3.50 2.59 -15.67
N VAL A 54 3.01 3.34 -16.66
CA VAL A 54 2.39 4.66 -16.46
C VAL A 54 0.88 4.47 -16.50
N PRO A 55 0.17 4.59 -15.36
CA PRO A 55 -1.27 4.44 -15.31
C PRO A 55 -1.97 5.64 -15.96
N GLN A 56 -3.08 5.39 -16.63
CA GLN A 56 -3.95 6.44 -17.15
C GLN A 56 -4.85 7.02 -16.06
N ALA A 57 -5.32 8.24 -16.24
CA ALA A 57 -6.12 8.94 -15.24
C ALA A 57 -7.43 8.21 -14.89
N ASP A 58 -8.10 7.60 -15.89
CA ASP A 58 -9.31 6.80 -15.69
C ASP A 58 -9.06 5.51 -14.90
N PHE A 59 -7.89 4.90 -15.06
CA PHE A 59 -7.47 3.75 -14.24
C PHE A 59 -7.29 4.15 -12.78
N ILE A 60 -6.66 5.31 -12.53
CA ILE A 60 -6.50 5.84 -11.18
C ILE A 60 -7.84 6.23 -10.55
N GLU A 61 -8.76 6.79 -11.35
CA GLU A 61 -10.12 7.05 -10.88
C GLU A 61 -10.80 5.77 -10.42
N LYS A 62 -10.75 4.70 -11.23
CA LYS A 62 -11.29 3.39 -10.85
C LYS A 62 -10.68 2.86 -9.56
N HIS A 63 -9.36 2.98 -9.40
CA HIS A 63 -8.67 2.54 -8.18
C HIS A 63 -9.23 3.21 -6.92
N TYR A 64 -9.37 4.53 -6.91
CA TYR A 64 -9.86 5.25 -5.73
C TYR A 64 -11.39 5.16 -5.53
N THR A 65 -12.14 4.70 -6.53
CA THR A 65 -13.61 4.58 -6.47
C THR A 65 -14.09 3.12 -6.42
N LEU A 66 -13.20 2.16 -6.15
CA LEU A 66 -13.56 0.75 -5.93
C LEU A 66 -14.54 0.59 -4.76
N ASP A 67 -14.31 1.31 -3.65
CA ASP A 67 -15.29 1.45 -2.59
C ASP A 67 -16.29 2.58 -2.97
N PRO A 68 -17.58 2.27 -3.19
CA PRO A 68 -18.58 3.28 -3.55
C PRO A 68 -18.72 4.40 -2.50
N GLU A 69 -18.39 4.12 -1.24
CA GLU A 69 -18.47 5.08 -0.14
C GLU A 69 -17.18 5.93 0.00
N TRP A 70 -16.13 5.61 -0.74
CA TRP A 70 -14.84 6.28 -0.61
C TRP A 70 -14.95 7.81 -0.76
N ARG A 71 -15.74 8.27 -1.73
CA ARG A 71 -15.91 9.70 -1.98
C ARG A 71 -16.51 10.43 -0.78
N MET A 72 -17.56 9.87 -0.19
CA MET A 72 -18.19 10.45 0.99
C MET A 72 -17.22 10.47 2.17
N LYS A 73 -16.64 9.32 2.51
CA LYS A 73 -15.68 9.17 3.61
C LYS A 73 -14.45 10.09 3.45
N ASN A 74 -13.91 10.18 2.24
CA ASN A 74 -12.76 11.02 1.96
C ASN A 74 -13.11 12.51 2.09
N GLY A 75 -14.24 12.94 1.55
CA GLY A 75 -14.70 14.33 1.64
C GLY A 75 -14.94 14.76 3.08
N GLU A 76 -15.70 13.98 3.85
CA GLU A 76 -15.97 14.23 5.27
C GLU A 76 -14.66 14.33 6.08
N LYS A 77 -13.76 13.36 5.89
CA LYS A 77 -12.44 13.38 6.56
C LYS A 77 -11.61 14.60 6.19
N THR A 78 -11.64 15.02 4.93
CA THR A 78 -10.89 16.19 4.47
C THR A 78 -11.48 17.48 5.05
N ILE A 79 -12.79 17.65 5.03
CA ILE A 79 -13.50 18.79 5.64
C ILE A 79 -13.17 18.86 7.14
N GLN A 80 -13.25 17.73 7.85
CA GLN A 80 -12.94 17.69 9.27
C GLN A 80 -11.49 18.08 9.56
N ALA A 81 -10.54 17.65 8.71
CA ALA A 81 -9.12 18.02 8.87
C ALA A 81 -8.86 19.53 8.72
N TYR A 82 -9.63 20.25 7.89
CA TYR A 82 -9.60 21.72 7.84
C TYR A 82 -10.14 22.33 9.14
N LYS A 83 -11.27 21.83 9.62
CA LYS A 83 -11.90 22.33 10.87
C LYS A 83 -11.01 22.11 12.09
N ASP A 84 -10.36 20.96 12.18
CA ASP A 84 -9.43 20.63 13.28
C ASP A 84 -8.22 21.59 13.33
N LYS A 85 -7.82 22.15 12.18
CA LYS A 85 -6.77 23.17 12.08
C LYS A 85 -7.30 24.60 12.32
N GLY A 86 -8.60 24.79 12.51
CA GLY A 86 -9.22 26.11 12.58
C GLY A 86 -9.28 26.83 11.23
N GLU A 87 -9.18 26.10 10.13
CA GLU A 87 -9.24 26.61 8.75
C GLU A 87 -10.60 26.35 8.14
N ASN A 88 -11.05 27.22 7.25
CA ASN A 88 -12.26 27.00 6.49
C ASN A 88 -11.99 26.06 5.31
N PRO A 89 -12.75 24.95 5.13
CA PRO A 89 -12.62 24.11 3.96
C PRO A 89 -13.07 24.89 2.70
N PRO A 90 -12.52 24.58 1.51
CA PRO A 90 -12.95 25.17 0.24
C PRO A 90 -14.45 24.99 -0.06
N THR A 91 -15.02 23.89 0.45
CA THR A 91 -16.44 23.55 0.36
C THR A 91 -16.87 22.71 1.57
N GLU A 92 -18.13 22.81 1.98
CA GLU A 92 -18.73 21.95 3.02
C GLU A 92 -19.43 20.71 2.43
N ASP A 93 -19.47 20.58 1.10
CA ASP A 93 -20.00 19.38 0.42
C ASP A 93 -18.92 18.29 0.33
N PRO A 94 -19.11 17.12 1.00
CA PRO A 94 -18.14 16.03 0.93
C PRO A 94 -17.91 15.49 -0.48
N MET A 95 -18.93 15.50 -1.34
CA MET A 95 -18.81 14.99 -2.70
C MET A 95 -17.96 15.91 -3.58
N GLU A 96 -18.13 17.22 -3.42
CA GLU A 96 -17.31 18.23 -4.11
C GLU A 96 -15.88 18.19 -3.58
N MET A 97 -15.68 18.16 -2.25
CA MET A 97 -14.36 18.06 -1.61
C MET A 97 -13.59 16.84 -2.08
N SER A 98 -14.23 15.67 -2.10
CA SER A 98 -13.59 14.44 -2.58
C SER A 98 -13.30 14.48 -4.08
N GLY A 99 -14.13 15.17 -4.86
CA GLY A 99 -13.89 15.41 -6.29
C GLY A 99 -12.58 16.15 -6.52
N MET A 100 -12.35 17.23 -5.78
CA MET A 100 -11.09 18.00 -5.83
C MET A 100 -9.88 17.11 -5.44
N THR A 101 -10.04 16.31 -4.39
CA THR A 101 -8.99 15.36 -3.95
C THR A 101 -8.71 14.31 -5.02
N LEU A 102 -9.73 13.75 -5.64
CA LEU A 102 -9.61 12.73 -6.69
C LEU A 102 -8.88 13.28 -7.92
N GLU A 103 -9.20 14.48 -8.37
CA GLU A 103 -8.50 15.11 -9.51
C GLU A 103 -7.01 15.34 -9.21
N ARG A 104 -6.67 15.77 -7.99
CA ARG A 104 -5.26 15.90 -7.56
C ARG A 104 -4.55 14.54 -7.54
N LEU A 105 -5.22 13.48 -7.08
CA LEU A 105 -4.68 12.11 -7.06
C LEU A 105 -4.49 11.55 -8.47
N LYS A 106 -5.45 11.74 -9.37
CA LYS A 106 -5.35 11.35 -10.78
C LYS A 106 -4.14 12.01 -11.42
N LYS A 107 -4.02 13.32 -11.29
CA LYS A 107 -2.87 14.09 -11.82
C LYS A 107 -1.55 13.59 -11.23
N TYR A 108 -1.50 13.28 -9.93
CA TYR A 108 -0.30 12.80 -9.28
C TYR A 108 0.11 11.42 -9.74
N MET A 109 -0.81 10.46 -9.69
CA MET A 109 -0.51 9.04 -9.98
C MET A 109 -0.25 8.78 -11.46
N SER A 110 -0.81 9.58 -12.38
CA SER A 110 -0.58 9.47 -13.82
C SER A 110 0.55 10.38 -14.35
N SER A 111 1.25 11.11 -13.48
CA SER A 111 2.33 12.03 -13.88
C SER A 111 3.63 11.33 -14.29
N GLY A 112 3.73 10.03 -14.12
CA GLY A 112 4.92 9.24 -14.43
C GLY A 112 4.72 7.77 -14.11
N PRO A 113 5.78 6.96 -14.25
CA PRO A 113 5.70 5.54 -13.95
C PRO A 113 5.43 5.28 -12.47
N VAL A 114 4.76 4.16 -12.19
CA VAL A 114 4.57 3.58 -10.87
C VAL A 114 5.13 2.16 -10.84
N VAL A 115 5.51 1.65 -9.66
CA VAL A 115 5.79 0.23 -9.45
C VAL A 115 4.67 -0.34 -8.60
N ALA A 116 3.86 -1.20 -9.20
CA ALA A 116 2.83 -1.96 -8.50
C ALA A 116 3.40 -3.31 -8.05
N MET A 117 3.09 -3.69 -6.82
CA MET A 117 3.56 -4.91 -6.18
C MET A 117 2.43 -5.59 -5.41
N VAL A 118 2.47 -6.93 -5.36
CA VAL A 118 1.63 -7.71 -4.48
C VAL A 118 2.51 -8.44 -3.48
N TRP A 119 2.30 -8.17 -2.20
CA TRP A 119 3.00 -8.79 -1.09
C TRP A 119 2.10 -9.78 -0.37
N GLN A 120 2.67 -10.91 0.06
CA GLN A 120 1.97 -11.98 0.74
C GLN A 120 2.65 -12.34 2.05
N GLY A 121 1.86 -12.62 3.09
CA GLY A 121 2.35 -13.08 4.40
C GLY A 121 1.28 -13.01 5.48
N ALA A 122 1.61 -13.44 6.69
CA ALA A 122 0.72 -13.33 7.83
C ALA A 122 0.47 -11.86 8.18
N ASN A 123 -0.81 -11.47 8.28
CA ASN A 123 -1.21 -10.08 8.56
C ASN A 123 -0.58 -9.04 7.60
N ALA A 124 -0.37 -9.40 6.33
CA ALA A 124 0.38 -8.60 5.37
C ALA A 124 -0.15 -7.16 5.25
N VAL A 125 -1.47 -6.96 5.28
CA VAL A 125 -2.09 -5.63 5.19
C VAL A 125 -1.63 -4.74 6.36
N LYS A 126 -1.79 -5.22 7.58
CA LYS A 126 -1.43 -4.44 8.79
C LYS A 126 0.07 -4.17 8.87
N ILE A 127 0.88 -5.17 8.54
CA ILE A 127 2.35 -5.08 8.59
C ILE A 127 2.85 -4.08 7.54
N VAL A 128 2.37 -4.17 6.30
CA VAL A 128 2.73 -3.23 5.24
C VAL A 128 2.35 -1.79 5.63
N ARG A 129 1.15 -1.58 6.15
CA ARG A 129 0.74 -0.24 6.62
C ARG A 129 1.61 0.28 7.76
N LYS A 130 1.97 -0.57 8.72
CA LYS A 130 2.89 -0.21 9.83
C LYS A 130 4.25 0.27 9.31
N ILE A 131 4.81 -0.42 8.31
CA ILE A 131 6.11 -0.06 7.71
C ILE A 131 5.99 1.18 6.83
N THR A 132 4.88 1.33 6.11
CA THR A 132 4.64 2.49 5.23
C THR A 132 4.51 3.78 6.02
N GLY A 133 3.87 3.75 7.18
CA GLY A 133 3.58 4.94 8.00
C GLY A 133 2.24 5.60 7.68
N GLY A 134 1.90 6.64 8.43
CA GLY A 134 0.68 7.44 8.26
C GLY A 134 0.56 8.08 6.88
N THR A 135 -0.65 8.49 6.49
CA THR A 135 -0.86 9.10 5.15
C THR A 135 -0.11 10.41 5.00
N GLU A 136 -0.05 11.21 6.05
CA GLU A 136 0.74 12.43 6.11
C GLU A 136 2.16 12.12 6.58
N PRO A 137 3.19 12.46 5.78
CA PRO A 137 4.58 12.19 6.15
C PRO A 137 5.04 12.90 7.41
N LEU A 138 4.65 14.16 7.59
CA LEU A 138 5.03 14.97 8.76
C LEU A 138 4.69 14.31 10.09
N THR A 139 3.56 13.61 10.16
CA THR A 139 3.07 12.94 11.37
C THR A 139 3.39 11.45 11.39
N SER A 140 4.13 10.95 10.39
CA SER A 140 4.55 9.55 10.33
C SER A 140 5.75 9.30 11.23
N ASP A 141 5.71 8.19 11.99
CA ASP A 141 6.77 7.80 12.90
C ASP A 141 8.10 7.57 12.18
N VAL A 142 9.20 7.92 12.84
CA VAL A 142 10.56 7.57 12.43
C VAL A 142 10.68 6.03 12.32
N GLY A 143 11.39 5.55 11.31
CA GLY A 143 11.51 4.13 10.99
C GLY A 143 10.45 3.64 9.99
N THR A 144 9.44 4.44 9.67
CA THR A 144 8.51 4.17 8.57
C THR A 144 9.05 4.72 7.25
N ILE A 145 8.54 4.19 6.11
CA ILE A 145 8.95 4.69 4.79
C ILE A 145 8.67 6.19 4.65
N ARG A 146 7.50 6.63 5.10
CA ARG A 146 7.11 8.03 4.99
C ARG A 146 7.84 8.93 5.98
N GLY A 147 8.03 8.47 7.21
CA GLY A 147 8.78 9.22 8.23
C GLY A 147 10.26 9.40 7.87
N ASP A 148 10.89 8.39 7.27
CA ASP A 148 12.32 8.42 6.95
C ASP A 148 12.63 9.14 5.64
N TYR A 149 11.72 9.09 4.66
CA TYR A 149 12.04 9.53 3.30
C TYR A 149 11.23 10.72 2.79
N VAL A 150 10.30 11.27 3.55
CA VAL A 150 9.43 12.35 3.05
C VAL A 150 9.41 13.56 3.99
N LEU A 151 9.61 14.75 3.42
CA LEU A 151 9.48 16.04 4.11
C LEU A 151 8.15 16.75 3.84
N ASP A 152 7.20 16.11 3.16
CA ASP A 152 5.95 16.74 2.75
C ASP A 152 4.87 16.67 3.86
N SER A 153 3.88 17.54 3.77
CA SER A 153 2.73 17.60 4.68
C SER A 153 1.47 18.02 3.93
N TYR A 154 0.31 17.88 4.57
CA TYR A 154 -0.93 18.41 4.01
C TYR A 154 -0.87 19.93 3.83
N GLN A 155 -0.28 20.66 4.79
CA GLN A 155 -0.12 22.12 4.69
C GLN A 155 0.67 22.52 3.44
N VAL A 156 1.84 21.92 3.22
CA VAL A 156 2.68 22.19 2.05
C VAL A 156 1.99 21.78 0.75
N SER A 157 1.28 20.66 0.75
CA SER A 157 0.55 20.18 -0.42
C SER A 157 -0.63 21.07 -0.79
N ASP A 158 -1.37 21.58 0.21
CA ASP A 158 -2.53 22.45 0.01
C ASP A 158 -2.10 23.83 -0.52
N LEU A 159 -1.05 24.43 0.04
CA LEU A 159 -0.43 25.65 -0.49
C LEU A 159 -0.01 25.48 -1.96
N GLY A 160 0.45 24.30 -2.34
CA GLY A 160 0.83 23.98 -3.72
C GLY A 160 -0.33 23.53 -4.62
N GLY A 161 -1.57 23.46 -4.12
CA GLY A 161 -2.74 23.00 -4.87
C GLY A 161 -2.61 21.56 -5.41
N ARG A 162 -1.89 20.68 -4.71
CA ARG A 162 -1.51 19.33 -5.18
C ARG A 162 -1.80 18.26 -4.13
N SER A 163 -1.68 16.98 -4.51
CA SER A 163 -1.65 15.88 -3.55
C SER A 163 -0.35 15.87 -2.76
N VAL A 164 -0.44 15.42 -1.49
CA VAL A 164 0.74 15.16 -0.65
C VAL A 164 1.64 14.11 -1.33
N ARG A 165 2.94 14.39 -1.38
CA ARG A 165 3.96 13.48 -1.89
C ARG A 165 4.34 12.52 -0.78
N ASN A 166 3.83 11.30 -0.82
CA ASN A 166 3.98 10.32 0.26
C ASN A 166 4.45 8.94 -0.20
N LEU A 167 5.12 8.88 -1.35
CA LEU A 167 5.90 7.78 -1.92
C LEU A 167 5.12 6.52 -2.26
N VAL A 168 4.23 6.06 -1.38
CA VAL A 168 3.66 4.71 -1.44
C VAL A 168 2.16 4.76 -1.19
N HIS A 169 1.39 4.01 -1.98
CA HIS A 169 0.06 3.55 -1.64
C HIS A 169 0.15 2.13 -1.05
N ALA A 170 -0.67 1.83 -0.06
CA ALA A 170 -0.83 0.50 0.51
C ALA A 170 -2.29 0.30 0.92
N SER A 171 -2.86 -0.86 0.58
CA SER A 171 -4.25 -1.21 0.90
C SER A 171 -4.57 -1.04 2.38
N GLY A 172 -5.76 -0.56 2.70
CA GLY A 172 -6.20 -0.25 4.07
C GLY A 172 -6.80 -1.43 4.82
N SER A 173 -7.35 -2.41 4.10
CA SER A 173 -7.99 -3.61 4.64
C SER A 173 -7.77 -4.80 3.71
N VAL A 174 -8.08 -6.02 4.20
CA VAL A 174 -8.01 -7.24 3.38
C VAL A 174 -8.97 -7.14 2.18
N LYS A 175 -10.20 -6.68 2.42
CA LYS A 175 -11.18 -6.50 1.34
C LYS A 175 -10.73 -5.50 0.29
N GLU A 176 -10.22 -4.35 0.71
CA GLU A 176 -9.64 -3.35 -0.20
C GLU A 176 -8.47 -3.93 -1.00
N ALA A 177 -7.59 -4.71 -0.34
CA ALA A 177 -6.47 -5.37 -1.01
C ALA A 177 -6.92 -6.35 -2.10
N GLU A 178 -7.97 -7.15 -1.86
CA GLU A 178 -8.54 -8.08 -2.83
C GLU A 178 -9.09 -7.35 -4.06
N ASP A 179 -9.85 -6.28 -3.84
CA ASP A 179 -10.45 -5.48 -4.91
C ASP A 179 -9.37 -4.74 -5.72
N GLU A 180 -8.41 -4.12 -5.04
CA GLU A 180 -7.29 -3.44 -5.66
C GLU A 180 -6.38 -4.40 -6.45
N ILE A 181 -6.01 -5.55 -5.88
CA ILE A 181 -5.20 -6.54 -6.60
C ILE A 181 -5.90 -7.00 -7.87
N SER A 182 -7.21 -7.24 -7.81
CA SER A 182 -8.00 -7.65 -8.97
C SER A 182 -8.07 -6.59 -10.08
N LEU A 183 -8.01 -5.30 -9.71
CA LEU A 183 -7.92 -4.20 -10.67
C LEU A 183 -6.51 -4.08 -11.27
N TRP A 184 -5.47 -4.21 -10.42
CA TRP A 184 -4.09 -3.94 -10.79
C TRP A 184 -3.40 -5.12 -11.47
N PHE A 185 -3.75 -6.37 -11.15
CA PHE A 185 -3.08 -7.58 -11.62
C PHE A 185 -4.07 -8.58 -12.18
N ARG A 186 -3.70 -9.22 -13.29
CA ARG A 186 -4.37 -10.43 -13.76
C ARG A 186 -3.87 -11.61 -12.93
N PRO A 187 -4.68 -12.67 -12.75
CA PRO A 187 -4.29 -13.84 -11.95
C PRO A 187 -2.96 -14.48 -12.37
N GLU A 188 -2.65 -14.51 -13.66
CA GLU A 188 -1.42 -15.08 -14.22
C GLU A 188 -0.17 -14.21 -13.97
N GLU A 189 -0.34 -12.96 -13.56
CA GLU A 189 0.78 -12.08 -13.17
C GLU A 189 1.21 -12.30 -11.71
N LEU A 190 0.48 -13.17 -10.96
CA LEU A 190 0.81 -13.52 -9.58
C LEU A 190 1.50 -14.89 -9.52
N VAL A 191 2.76 -14.88 -9.10
CA VAL A 191 3.61 -16.08 -9.09
C VAL A 191 3.44 -16.86 -7.80
N LYS A 192 3.32 -18.19 -7.91
CA LYS A 192 3.29 -19.12 -6.77
C LYS A 192 4.68 -19.74 -6.60
N TYR A 193 5.28 -19.54 -5.43
CA TYR A 193 6.55 -20.16 -5.05
C TYR A 193 6.69 -20.18 -3.53
N ASN A 194 7.67 -20.92 -3.00
CA ASN A 194 7.95 -20.98 -1.58
C ASN A 194 9.29 -20.29 -1.28
N LEU A 195 9.34 -19.51 -0.19
CA LEU A 195 10.58 -19.00 0.37
C LEU A 195 11.11 -19.97 1.42
N VAL A 196 12.43 -20.18 1.46
CA VAL A 196 13.07 -21.01 2.49
C VAL A 196 12.76 -20.48 3.90
N GLN A 197 12.73 -19.16 4.07
CA GLN A 197 12.42 -18.52 5.36
C GLN A 197 10.99 -18.74 5.85
N GLU A 198 10.05 -19.16 5.00
CA GLU A 198 8.67 -19.47 5.44
C GLU A 198 8.65 -20.64 6.43
N ARG A 199 9.62 -21.57 6.34
CA ARG A 199 9.78 -22.65 7.33
C ARG A 199 10.10 -22.10 8.71
N ILE A 200 10.97 -21.09 8.80
CA ILE A 200 11.37 -20.44 10.05
C ILE A 200 10.23 -19.56 10.59
N LEU A 201 9.55 -18.81 9.70
CA LEU A 201 8.51 -17.85 10.07
C LEU A 201 7.22 -18.53 10.56
N TYR A 202 6.89 -19.70 9.99
CA TYR A 202 5.60 -20.35 10.17
C TYR A 202 5.70 -21.74 10.82
N ASP A 203 6.90 -22.22 11.10
CA ASP A 203 7.11 -23.45 11.83
C ASP A 203 6.82 -23.22 13.33
N VAL A 204 5.92 -24.02 13.89
CA VAL A 204 5.40 -23.83 15.25
C VAL A 204 6.45 -24.17 16.32
N ASN A 205 7.36 -25.09 16.04
CA ASN A 205 8.30 -25.65 17.01
C ASN A 205 9.77 -25.51 16.59
N LEU A 206 10.05 -24.98 15.41
CA LEU A 206 11.39 -24.79 14.85
C LEU A 206 12.19 -26.09 14.72
N ASP A 207 11.55 -27.25 14.70
CA ASP A 207 12.24 -28.55 14.60
C ASP A 207 12.79 -28.81 13.18
N GLY A 208 12.21 -28.19 12.16
CA GLY A 208 12.74 -28.24 10.79
C GLY A 208 14.06 -27.50 10.56
N ILE A 209 14.61 -26.83 11.59
CA ILE A 209 15.91 -26.14 11.48
C ILE A 209 17.07 -27.09 11.79
N LEU A 210 16.83 -28.12 12.57
CA LEU A 210 17.87 -29.06 13.04
C LEU A 210 18.01 -30.31 12.15
N GLU A 211 17.14 -30.47 11.15
CA GLU A 211 17.16 -31.51 10.16
C GLU A 211 17.68 -30.96 8.82
#